data_3d414b586d054a311611ba29c515c3ca
#
_entry.id   3d414b586d054a311611ba29c515c3ca
#
_cell.length_a   1.000
_cell.length_b   1.000
_cell.length_c   1.000
_cell.angle_alpha   90.00
_cell.angle_beta   90.00
_cell.angle_gamma   90.00
#
_symmetry.space_group_name_H-M   'P 1'
#
loop_
_entity.id
_entity.type
_entity.pdbx_description
1 polymer ?
#
loop_
_entity_poly.entity_id
_entity_poly.type
_entity_poly.pdbx_seq_one_letter_code
_entity_poly.pdbx_strand_id
1 'polypeptide(L)'
;EDELKAAVQAAERLYKNGCLAPLGVCWSALLAGQTLETALAIVPRQERFYADHVRGEDARTFVIVSDALRYEVAQELTERLHGRLSGNTVCTAMVGTIPTITPVGMAALLPHKKLTLTEELSVLCDGMRTDASQREAVLRAACPQSAALELGVFRRMTRAQRQEIAREAKVVYLYQDVIDRAGESDGDVFAACETAMSEIEQAMRMLVSELSAACIYVTADHGFIYTRSPLEETDKAERELAAGDVLCYKRRYAVVRENVSDERTLSMPLTMLGRPEWACVTPRGDLRFKQQGGTSPYMHGGLSLQELVVPLIAYRNRKAGQKGYRAITKADIVLLGENRTISNGIFTLVFYQQEAC
;
A
#
# COMPACT_ATOMS: atom_id res chain seq x y z
N GLU A 1 14.30 30.81 -1.67
CA GLU A 1 13.13 30.10 -2.21
C GLU A 1 13.45 29.49 -3.57
N ASP A 2 14.10 30.20 -4.48
CA ASP A 2 14.45 29.72 -5.83
C ASP A 2 15.52 28.62 -5.80
N GLU A 3 16.51 28.71 -4.91
CA GLU A 3 17.52 27.65 -4.72
C GLU A 3 16.88 26.35 -4.23
N LEU A 4 15.90 26.41 -3.32
CA LEU A 4 15.19 25.24 -2.84
C LEU A 4 14.35 24.60 -3.96
N LYS A 5 13.67 25.41 -4.76
CA LYS A 5 12.93 24.93 -5.94
C LYS A 5 13.85 24.23 -6.94
N ALA A 6 15.01 24.84 -7.22
CA ALA A 6 16.03 24.23 -8.11
C ALA A 6 16.54 22.89 -7.59
N ALA A 7 16.79 22.80 -6.27
CA ALA A 7 17.23 21.56 -5.63
C ALA A 7 16.15 20.46 -5.71
N VAL A 8 14.90 20.79 -5.45
CA VAL A 8 13.76 19.86 -5.57
C VAL A 8 13.62 19.37 -7.01
N GLN A 9 13.69 20.25 -8.00
CA GLN A 9 13.63 19.87 -9.41
C GLN A 9 14.83 19.01 -9.85
N ALA A 10 16.01 19.27 -9.32
CA ALA A 10 17.18 18.44 -9.59
C ALA A 10 17.03 17.03 -8.99
N ALA A 11 16.54 16.93 -7.76
CA ALA A 11 16.27 15.66 -7.10
C ALA A 11 15.20 14.85 -7.86
N GLU A 12 14.14 15.51 -8.33
CA GLU A 12 13.08 14.85 -9.10
C GLU A 12 13.58 14.35 -10.45
N ARG A 13 14.38 15.15 -11.17
CA ARG A 13 15.03 14.70 -12.42
C ARG A 13 15.95 13.52 -12.19
N LEU A 14 16.70 13.51 -11.12
CA LEU A 14 17.58 12.40 -10.75
C LEU A 14 16.76 11.15 -10.45
N TYR A 15 15.67 11.28 -9.68
CA TYR A 15 14.77 10.19 -9.40
C TYR A 15 14.12 9.63 -10.67
N LYS A 16 13.53 10.49 -11.51
CA LYS A 16 12.86 10.07 -12.75
C LYS A 16 13.83 9.40 -13.73
N ASN A 17 14.92 10.07 -14.06
CA ASN A 17 15.81 9.64 -15.14
C ASN A 17 16.91 8.67 -14.67
N GLY A 18 17.38 8.79 -13.43
CA GLY A 18 18.46 7.97 -12.87
C GLY A 18 17.97 6.71 -12.16
N CYS A 19 16.72 6.68 -11.72
CA CYS A 19 16.17 5.55 -10.96
C CYS A 19 14.92 4.97 -11.63
N LEU A 20 13.85 5.75 -11.74
CA LEU A 20 12.53 5.25 -12.15
C LEU A 20 12.54 4.70 -13.59
N ALA A 21 13.07 5.44 -14.55
CA ALA A 21 13.07 5.05 -15.95
C ALA A 21 13.96 3.81 -16.20
N PRO A 22 15.24 3.73 -15.76
CA PRO A 22 16.06 2.53 -15.93
C PRO A 22 15.45 1.30 -15.24
N LEU A 23 14.93 1.47 -14.03
CA LEU A 23 14.26 0.40 -13.29
C LEU A 23 13.00 -0.08 -14.04
N GLY A 24 12.21 0.84 -14.57
CA GLY A 24 11.03 0.53 -15.38
C GLY A 24 11.34 -0.25 -16.65
N VAL A 25 12.47 0.06 -17.32
CA VAL A 25 12.94 -0.69 -18.49
C VAL A 25 13.31 -2.13 -18.11
N CYS A 26 14.14 -2.32 -17.09
CA CYS A 26 14.55 -3.65 -16.63
C CYS A 26 13.35 -4.47 -16.14
N TRP A 27 12.45 -3.85 -15.38
CA TRP A 27 11.23 -4.48 -14.88
C TRP A 27 10.29 -4.89 -16.02
N SER A 28 10.07 -4.01 -16.99
CA SER A 28 9.23 -4.32 -18.15
C SER A 28 9.83 -5.44 -19.01
N ALA A 29 11.15 -5.50 -19.12
CA ALA A 29 11.83 -6.59 -19.82
C ALA A 29 11.67 -7.94 -19.10
N LEU A 30 11.73 -7.95 -17.76
CA LEU A 30 11.47 -9.14 -16.95
C LEU A 30 10.06 -9.69 -17.16
N LEU A 31 9.06 -8.80 -17.22
CA LEU A 31 7.66 -9.20 -17.35
C LEU A 31 7.27 -9.55 -18.80
N ALA A 32 8.03 -9.12 -19.80
CA ALA A 32 7.67 -9.30 -21.21
C ALA A 32 7.63 -10.79 -21.60
N GLY A 33 6.51 -11.21 -22.20
CA GLY A 33 6.33 -12.59 -22.68
C GLY A 33 6.10 -13.63 -21.58
N GLN A 34 5.90 -13.19 -20.33
CA GLN A 34 5.64 -14.07 -19.19
C GLN A 34 4.29 -13.72 -18.53
N THR A 35 3.80 -14.62 -17.69
CA THR A 35 2.71 -14.28 -16.74
C THR A 35 3.32 -13.83 -15.42
N LEU A 36 2.54 -13.15 -14.56
CA LEU A 36 3.03 -12.77 -13.23
C LEU A 36 3.40 -14.00 -12.39
N GLU A 37 2.67 -15.10 -12.57
CA GLU A 37 2.93 -16.37 -11.88
C GLU A 37 4.31 -16.94 -12.21
N THR A 38 4.74 -16.81 -13.46
CA THR A 38 6.05 -17.32 -13.90
C THR A 38 7.18 -16.34 -13.61
N ALA A 39 6.98 -15.05 -13.91
CA ALA A 39 8.00 -14.03 -13.73
C ALA A 39 8.36 -13.79 -12.24
N LEU A 40 7.39 -13.92 -11.34
CA LEU A 40 7.50 -13.59 -9.92
C LEU A 40 7.12 -14.78 -9.00
N ALA A 41 7.41 -16.01 -9.43
CA ALA A 41 7.01 -17.24 -8.76
C ALA A 41 7.46 -17.35 -7.29
N ILE A 42 8.57 -16.73 -6.92
CA ILE A 42 9.15 -16.78 -5.57
C ILE A 42 8.62 -15.69 -4.64
N VAL A 43 7.88 -14.71 -5.17
CA VAL A 43 7.35 -13.60 -4.36
C VAL A 43 5.93 -13.94 -3.89
N PRO A 44 5.61 -13.80 -2.61
CA PRO A 44 4.24 -14.02 -2.10
C PRO A 44 3.22 -13.19 -2.88
N ARG A 45 2.01 -13.73 -3.02
CA ARG A 45 0.93 -13.15 -3.81
C ARG A 45 -0.12 -12.52 -2.90
N GLN A 46 -0.60 -11.33 -3.28
CA GLN A 46 -1.60 -10.60 -2.52
C GLN A 46 -2.92 -11.39 -2.37
N GLU A 47 -3.36 -12.09 -3.42
CA GLU A 47 -4.59 -12.89 -3.37
C GLU A 47 -4.51 -14.10 -2.43
N ARG A 48 -3.31 -14.43 -1.96
CA ARG A 48 -3.11 -15.46 -0.94
C ARG A 48 -3.02 -14.93 0.49
N PHE A 49 -3.02 -13.61 0.65
CA PHE A 49 -2.81 -12.97 1.95
C PHE A 49 -3.68 -13.54 3.06
N TYR A 50 -4.99 -13.61 2.86
CA TYR A 50 -5.89 -14.16 3.89
C TYR A 50 -5.59 -15.63 4.19
N ALA A 51 -5.37 -16.43 3.17
CA ALA A 51 -5.11 -17.87 3.30
C ALA A 51 -3.79 -18.14 4.02
N ASP A 52 -2.75 -17.37 3.71
CA ASP A 52 -1.38 -17.63 4.19
C ASP A 52 -1.10 -16.96 5.55
N HIS A 53 -1.80 -15.86 5.90
CA HIS A 53 -1.49 -15.07 7.09
C HIS A 53 -2.62 -14.95 8.11
N VAL A 54 -3.88 -15.01 7.68
CA VAL A 54 -5.03 -14.79 8.58
C VAL A 54 -5.76 -16.09 8.91
N ARG A 55 -5.96 -16.95 7.89
CA ARG A 55 -6.61 -18.25 8.08
C ARG A 55 -5.73 -19.14 8.95
N GLY A 56 -6.32 -19.70 10.02
CA GLY A 56 -5.61 -20.62 10.90
C GLY A 56 -4.73 -19.93 11.96
N GLU A 57 -4.71 -18.60 12.00
CA GLU A 57 -4.07 -17.90 13.13
C GLU A 57 -4.91 -18.11 14.40
N ASP A 58 -4.31 -18.64 15.45
CA ASP A 58 -5.01 -18.87 16.72
C ASP A 58 -5.25 -17.59 17.50
N ALA A 59 -4.31 -16.66 17.40
CA ALA A 59 -4.41 -15.37 18.05
C ALA A 59 -5.40 -14.44 17.31
N ARG A 60 -6.04 -13.54 18.09
CA ARG A 60 -6.79 -12.44 17.48
C ARG A 60 -5.90 -11.65 16.54
N THR A 61 -6.37 -11.49 15.32
CA THR A 61 -5.63 -10.86 14.22
C THR A 61 -6.26 -9.54 13.82
N PHE A 62 -5.44 -8.51 13.78
CA PHE A 62 -5.80 -7.21 13.22
C PHE A 62 -5.10 -7.01 11.88
N VAL A 63 -5.83 -6.55 10.88
CA VAL A 63 -5.31 -6.24 9.57
C VAL A 63 -5.61 -4.78 9.27
N ILE A 64 -4.59 -3.97 9.06
CA ILE A 64 -4.72 -2.59 8.61
C ILE A 64 -4.44 -2.59 7.11
N VAL A 65 -5.42 -2.18 6.31
CA VAL A 65 -5.28 -2.00 4.87
C VAL A 65 -5.26 -0.51 4.60
N SER A 66 -4.11 0.00 4.18
CA SER A 66 -3.94 1.41 3.81
C SER A 66 -3.92 1.51 2.29
N ASP A 67 -4.95 2.17 1.74
CA ASP A 67 -5.12 2.38 0.31
C ASP A 67 -3.92 3.12 -0.26
N ALA A 68 -3.32 2.53 -1.30
CA ALA A 68 -2.14 3.05 -1.97
C ALA A 68 -0.86 3.17 -1.10
N LEU A 69 -0.70 2.40 -0.01
CA LEU A 69 0.54 2.41 0.76
C LEU A 69 1.67 1.76 -0.03
N ARG A 70 2.63 2.55 -0.49
CA ARG A 70 3.79 2.05 -1.24
C ARG A 70 4.77 1.27 -0.34
N TYR A 71 5.52 0.36 -0.97
CA TYR A 71 6.47 -0.49 -0.26
C TYR A 71 7.55 0.30 0.49
N GLU A 72 8.13 1.34 -0.11
CA GLU A 72 9.15 2.17 0.55
C GLU A 72 8.59 2.99 1.72
N VAL A 73 7.33 3.43 1.65
CA VAL A 73 6.65 4.12 2.76
C VAL A 73 6.43 3.14 3.92
N ALA A 74 6.08 1.89 3.61
CA ALA A 74 5.94 0.84 4.61
C ALA A 74 7.26 0.43 5.26
N GLN A 75 8.38 0.51 4.54
CA GLN A 75 9.72 0.32 5.11
C GLN A 75 10.03 1.41 6.15
N GLU A 76 9.80 2.67 5.80
CA GLU A 76 9.94 3.80 6.74
C GLU A 76 9.04 3.62 7.97
N LEU A 77 7.76 3.24 7.77
CA LEU A 77 6.86 2.93 8.87
C LEU A 77 7.41 1.80 9.77
N THR A 78 7.99 0.76 9.16
CA THR A 78 8.56 -0.37 9.90
C THR A 78 9.71 0.09 10.81
N GLU A 79 10.61 0.95 10.33
CA GLU A 79 11.69 1.53 11.13
C GLU A 79 11.15 2.37 12.29
N ARG A 80 10.11 3.17 12.05
CA ARG A 80 9.44 3.93 13.12
C ARG A 80 8.82 3.04 14.18
N LEU A 81 8.22 1.92 13.78
CA LEU A 81 7.61 0.95 14.70
C LEU A 81 8.65 0.23 15.54
N HIS A 82 9.85 -0.03 15.01
CA HIS A 82 10.94 -0.66 15.75
C HIS A 82 11.35 0.12 17.00
N GLY A 83 11.32 1.45 16.96
CA GLY A 83 11.61 2.30 18.11
C GLY A 83 10.45 2.51 19.08
N ARG A 84 9.25 2.00 18.77
CA ARG A 84 8.01 2.38 19.48
C ARG A 84 7.17 1.23 19.98
N LEU A 85 7.38 0.02 19.47
CA LEU A 85 6.67 -1.20 19.87
C LEU A 85 7.66 -2.29 20.28
N SER A 86 7.39 -2.95 21.40
CA SER A 86 8.26 -3.98 21.98
C SER A 86 8.24 -5.33 21.23
N GLY A 87 7.37 -5.50 20.26
CA GLY A 87 7.26 -6.72 19.46
C GLY A 87 8.27 -6.79 18.32
N ASN A 88 8.20 -7.88 17.58
CA ASN A 88 8.97 -8.05 16.35
C ASN A 88 8.16 -7.53 15.15
N THR A 89 8.73 -6.62 14.39
CA THR A 89 8.14 -6.06 13.16
C THR A 89 9.02 -6.45 11.98
N VAL A 90 8.42 -6.97 10.92
CA VAL A 90 9.12 -7.34 9.69
C VAL A 90 8.30 -6.84 8.51
N CYS A 91 8.93 -6.16 7.57
CA CYS A 91 8.33 -5.78 6.29
C CYS A 91 8.82 -6.70 5.19
N THR A 92 7.90 -7.27 4.42
CA THR A 92 8.16 -8.08 3.23
C THR A 92 7.34 -7.55 2.06
N ALA A 93 7.66 -7.99 0.84
CA ALA A 93 6.93 -7.62 -0.35
C ALA A 93 5.93 -8.72 -0.74
N MET A 94 4.80 -8.31 -1.32
CA MET A 94 3.88 -9.17 -2.05
C MET A 94 3.68 -8.62 -3.47
N VAL A 95 3.37 -9.50 -4.41
CA VAL A 95 2.92 -9.10 -5.75
C VAL A 95 1.44 -8.80 -5.70
N GLY A 96 1.07 -7.58 -6.04
CA GLY A 96 -0.32 -7.13 -6.13
C GLY A 96 -1.11 -7.83 -7.23
N THR A 97 -2.42 -7.80 -7.11
CA THR A 97 -3.36 -8.32 -8.10
C THR A 97 -3.63 -7.24 -9.16
N ILE A 98 -3.74 -7.64 -10.41
CA ILE A 98 -3.89 -6.73 -11.57
C ILE A 98 -5.31 -6.72 -12.15
N PRO A 99 -5.73 -5.55 -12.69
CA PRO A 99 -5.09 -4.24 -12.64
C PRO A 99 -4.93 -3.75 -11.20
N THR A 100 -3.87 -2.97 -10.91
CA THR A 100 -3.53 -2.49 -9.56
C THR A 100 -4.43 -1.32 -9.16
N ILE A 101 -5.68 -1.62 -8.91
CA ILE A 101 -6.76 -0.68 -8.56
C ILE A 101 -7.49 -1.11 -7.29
N THR A 102 -8.05 -0.15 -6.58
CA THR A 102 -8.72 -0.37 -5.28
C THR A 102 -9.73 -1.53 -5.28
N PRO A 103 -10.68 -1.66 -6.25
CA PRO A 103 -11.63 -2.78 -6.23
C PRO A 103 -10.96 -4.15 -6.32
N VAL A 104 -9.86 -4.25 -7.07
CA VAL A 104 -9.13 -5.51 -7.30
C VAL A 104 -8.26 -5.86 -6.09
N GLY A 105 -7.41 -4.94 -5.65
CA GLY A 105 -6.50 -5.17 -4.53
C GLY A 105 -7.25 -5.39 -3.21
N MET A 106 -8.31 -4.61 -2.95
CA MET A 106 -9.13 -4.79 -1.74
C MET A 106 -9.81 -6.17 -1.72
N ALA A 107 -10.33 -6.64 -2.87
CA ALA A 107 -10.92 -7.98 -2.98
C ALA A 107 -9.87 -9.08 -2.78
N ALA A 108 -8.67 -8.90 -3.31
CA ALA A 108 -7.58 -9.86 -3.18
C ALA A 108 -7.14 -10.10 -1.73
N LEU A 109 -7.29 -9.09 -0.86
CA LEU A 109 -6.97 -9.18 0.57
C LEU A 109 -8.05 -9.83 1.42
N LEU A 110 -9.25 -10.06 0.86
CA LEU A 110 -10.36 -10.70 1.55
C LEU A 110 -10.30 -12.24 1.43
N PRO A 111 -10.99 -12.99 2.30
CA PRO A 111 -11.11 -14.43 2.16
C PRO A 111 -11.86 -14.82 0.88
N HIS A 112 -11.27 -15.70 0.09
CA HIS A 112 -11.88 -16.26 -1.10
C HIS A 112 -11.21 -17.58 -1.51
N LYS A 113 -11.92 -18.36 -2.30
CA LYS A 113 -11.40 -19.48 -3.09
C LYS A 113 -11.23 -19.07 -4.55
N LYS A 114 -12.11 -18.18 -5.02
CA LYS A 114 -12.13 -17.67 -6.38
C LYS A 114 -12.46 -16.18 -6.40
N LEU A 115 -11.65 -15.41 -7.11
CA LEU A 115 -11.98 -14.04 -7.51
C LEU A 115 -12.63 -14.08 -8.90
N THR A 116 -13.61 -13.21 -9.13
CA THR A 116 -14.25 -13.08 -10.45
C THR A 116 -14.46 -11.61 -10.78
N LEU A 117 -13.84 -11.17 -11.88
CA LEU A 117 -14.06 -9.82 -12.43
C LEU A 117 -15.33 -9.81 -13.25
N THR A 118 -16.23 -8.87 -12.98
CA THR A 118 -17.45 -8.64 -13.78
C THR A 118 -17.16 -7.72 -14.99
N GLU A 119 -18.12 -7.59 -15.89
CA GLU A 119 -18.00 -6.66 -17.05
C GLU A 119 -17.97 -5.19 -16.61
N GLU A 120 -18.59 -4.88 -15.48
CA GLU A 120 -18.57 -3.56 -14.84
C GLU A 120 -17.29 -3.30 -14.04
N LEU A 121 -16.29 -4.19 -14.13
CA LEU A 121 -15.02 -4.16 -13.41
C LEU A 121 -15.17 -4.18 -11.87
N SER A 122 -16.24 -4.74 -11.36
CA SER A 122 -16.38 -5.12 -9.97
C SER A 122 -15.77 -6.49 -9.73
N VAL A 123 -15.20 -6.73 -8.55
CA VAL A 123 -14.63 -8.04 -8.19
C VAL A 123 -15.53 -8.73 -7.17
N LEU A 124 -15.76 -10.00 -7.41
CA LEU A 124 -16.53 -10.86 -6.50
C LEU A 124 -15.60 -11.86 -5.82
N CYS A 125 -15.75 -12.03 -4.51
CA CYS A 125 -15.17 -13.11 -3.72
C CYS A 125 -16.20 -14.24 -3.58
N ASP A 126 -15.97 -15.38 -4.25
CA ASP A 126 -16.90 -16.51 -4.23
C ASP A 126 -18.37 -16.11 -4.55
N GLY A 127 -18.56 -15.15 -5.44
CA GLY A 127 -19.86 -14.61 -5.84
C GLY A 127 -20.39 -13.45 -4.97
N MET A 128 -19.73 -13.12 -3.85
CA MET A 128 -20.10 -11.99 -3.00
C MET A 128 -19.43 -10.70 -3.47
N ARG A 129 -20.17 -9.59 -3.43
CA ARG A 129 -19.61 -8.24 -3.72
C ARG A 129 -18.59 -7.84 -2.67
N THR A 130 -17.61 -7.02 -3.08
CA THR A 130 -16.46 -6.60 -2.25
C THR A 130 -16.35 -5.08 -2.06
N ASP A 131 -17.40 -4.34 -2.42
CA ASP A 131 -17.46 -2.91 -2.10
C ASP A 131 -17.37 -2.68 -0.58
N ALA A 132 -17.02 -1.45 -0.16
CA ALA A 132 -16.70 -1.14 1.22
C ALA A 132 -17.78 -1.61 2.22
N SER A 133 -19.05 -1.51 1.84
CA SER A 133 -20.19 -1.92 2.68
C SER A 133 -20.35 -3.43 2.82
N GLN A 134 -19.76 -4.22 1.90
CA GLN A 134 -19.90 -5.68 1.86
C GLN A 134 -18.68 -6.43 2.40
N ARG A 135 -17.54 -5.75 2.61
CA ARG A 135 -16.30 -6.40 3.05
C ARG A 135 -16.46 -7.17 4.35
N GLU A 136 -17.21 -6.63 5.32
CA GLU A 136 -17.49 -7.33 6.58
C GLU A 136 -18.29 -8.62 6.36
N ALA A 137 -19.27 -8.62 5.47
CA ALA A 137 -20.04 -9.81 5.14
C ALA A 137 -19.17 -10.90 4.53
N VAL A 138 -18.23 -10.54 3.63
CA VAL A 138 -17.25 -11.47 3.07
C VAL A 138 -16.34 -12.06 4.14
N LEU A 139 -15.84 -11.22 5.06
CA LEU A 139 -15.03 -11.68 6.20
C LEU A 139 -15.81 -12.64 7.10
N ARG A 140 -17.06 -12.31 7.43
CA ARG A 140 -17.93 -13.12 8.29
C ARG A 140 -18.33 -14.46 7.67
N ALA A 141 -18.42 -14.52 6.36
CA ALA A 141 -18.66 -15.78 5.65
C ALA A 141 -17.52 -16.79 5.86
N ALA A 142 -16.28 -16.32 6.01
CA ALA A 142 -15.12 -17.17 6.28
C ALA A 142 -14.83 -17.35 7.78
N CYS A 143 -15.05 -16.30 8.56
CA CYS A 143 -14.88 -16.26 10.01
C CYS A 143 -16.02 -15.44 10.63
N PRO A 144 -17.04 -16.08 11.21
CA PRO A 144 -18.22 -15.37 11.75
C PRO A 144 -17.88 -14.27 12.77
N GLN A 145 -16.80 -14.46 13.52
CA GLN A 145 -16.28 -13.48 14.47
C GLN A 145 -15.33 -12.49 13.77
N SER A 146 -15.82 -11.76 12.78
CA SER A 146 -15.06 -10.73 12.06
C SER A 146 -15.75 -9.38 12.13
N ALA A 147 -14.93 -8.32 12.08
CA ALA A 147 -15.38 -6.93 11.98
C ALA A 147 -14.55 -6.18 10.92
N ALA A 148 -15.17 -5.22 10.26
CA ALA A 148 -14.52 -4.31 9.32
C ALA A 148 -14.92 -2.87 9.62
N LEU A 149 -13.93 -1.98 9.78
CA LEU A 149 -14.16 -0.58 10.14
C LEU A 149 -13.16 0.32 9.41
N GLU A 150 -13.50 1.60 9.31
CA GLU A 150 -12.51 2.62 8.96
C GLU A 150 -11.54 2.85 10.12
N LEU A 151 -10.25 2.96 9.83
CA LEU A 151 -9.19 3.22 10.81
C LEU A 151 -9.46 4.52 11.61
N GLY A 152 -9.93 5.56 10.90
CA GLY A 152 -10.28 6.83 11.54
C GLY A 152 -11.44 6.71 12.53
N VAL A 153 -12.43 5.87 12.24
CA VAL A 153 -13.53 5.58 13.18
C VAL A 153 -12.99 4.83 14.39
N PHE A 154 -12.22 3.76 14.18
CA PHE A 154 -11.62 2.98 15.26
C PHE A 154 -10.75 3.85 16.21
N ARG A 155 -9.96 4.77 15.67
CA ARG A 155 -9.11 5.67 16.48
C ARG A 155 -9.92 6.63 17.35
N ARG A 156 -11.07 7.09 16.89
CA ARG A 156 -11.96 8.00 17.64
C ARG A 156 -12.80 7.29 18.70
N MET A 157 -12.93 5.97 18.68
CA MET A 157 -13.66 5.20 19.68
C MET A 157 -13.03 5.35 21.06
N THR A 158 -13.83 5.18 22.09
CA THR A 158 -13.34 5.03 23.46
C THR A 158 -12.64 3.69 23.64
N ARG A 159 -11.78 3.57 24.64
CA ARG A 159 -11.14 2.30 24.99
C ARG A 159 -12.15 1.17 25.21
N ALA A 160 -13.27 1.47 25.89
CA ALA A 160 -14.33 0.48 26.14
C ALA A 160 -14.95 -0.06 24.85
N GLN A 161 -15.23 0.82 23.87
CA GLN A 161 -15.76 0.43 22.56
C GLN A 161 -14.77 -0.43 21.78
N ARG A 162 -13.48 -0.07 21.78
CA ARG A 162 -12.43 -0.89 21.14
C ARG A 162 -12.30 -2.27 21.78
N GLN A 163 -12.39 -2.33 23.13
CA GLN A 163 -12.38 -3.60 23.88
C GLN A 163 -13.58 -4.47 23.56
N GLU A 164 -14.77 -3.87 23.35
CA GLU A 164 -15.96 -4.60 22.93
C GLU A 164 -15.77 -5.30 21.60
N ILE A 165 -15.32 -4.53 20.56
CA ILE A 165 -14.99 -5.11 19.25
C ILE A 165 -13.98 -6.23 19.38
N ALA A 166 -12.91 -6.02 20.15
CA ALA A 166 -11.89 -7.03 20.36
C ALA A 166 -12.40 -8.26 21.12
N ARG A 167 -13.42 -8.16 21.95
CA ARG A 167 -14.03 -9.29 22.63
C ARG A 167 -14.85 -10.16 21.69
N GLU A 168 -15.57 -9.52 20.77
CA GLU A 168 -16.50 -10.18 19.85
C GLU A 168 -15.80 -10.72 18.60
N ALA A 169 -14.75 -10.03 18.12
CA ALA A 169 -14.10 -10.36 16.86
C ALA A 169 -12.76 -11.07 17.05
N LYS A 170 -12.55 -12.15 16.30
CA LYS A 170 -11.28 -12.86 16.14
C LYS A 170 -10.41 -12.21 15.04
N VAL A 171 -11.07 -11.70 13.97
CA VAL A 171 -10.42 -11.03 12.85
C VAL A 171 -11.01 -9.63 12.70
N VAL A 172 -10.17 -8.60 12.71
CA VAL A 172 -10.59 -7.19 12.56
C VAL A 172 -9.82 -6.55 11.42
N TYR A 173 -10.52 -6.07 10.41
CA TYR A 173 -9.95 -5.29 9.32
C TYR A 173 -10.21 -3.81 9.56
N LEU A 174 -9.15 -3.00 9.43
CA LEU A 174 -9.17 -1.55 9.58
C LEU A 174 -8.70 -0.92 8.26
N TYR A 175 -9.55 -0.13 7.62
CA TYR A 175 -9.28 0.48 6.32
C TYR A 175 -8.94 1.96 6.45
N GLN A 176 -7.97 2.41 5.66
CA GLN A 176 -7.53 3.80 5.57
C GLN A 176 -7.33 4.17 4.10
N ASP A 177 -7.77 5.37 3.68
CA ASP A 177 -7.73 5.86 2.31
C ASP A 177 -6.99 7.21 2.17
N VAL A 178 -6.21 7.60 3.15
CA VAL A 178 -5.60 8.95 3.25
C VAL A 178 -4.70 9.25 2.05
N ILE A 179 -3.91 8.28 1.60
CA ILE A 179 -2.93 8.48 0.51
C ILE A 179 -3.67 8.57 -0.83
N ASP A 180 -4.52 7.59 -1.14
CA ASP A 180 -5.24 7.53 -2.41
C ASP A 180 -6.14 8.74 -2.61
N ARG A 181 -6.92 9.09 -1.60
CA ARG A 181 -7.79 10.28 -1.61
C ARG A 181 -7.01 11.59 -1.85
N ALA A 182 -5.81 11.74 -1.26
CA ALA A 182 -4.97 12.91 -1.50
C ALA A 182 -4.44 12.92 -2.94
N GLY A 183 -4.02 11.76 -3.46
CA GLY A 183 -3.55 11.62 -4.83
C GLY A 183 -4.62 11.92 -5.88
N GLU A 184 -5.84 11.44 -5.67
CA GLU A 184 -6.97 11.68 -6.56
C GLU A 184 -7.46 13.15 -6.56
N SER A 185 -7.28 13.85 -5.44
CA SER A 185 -7.69 15.26 -5.29
C SER A 185 -6.59 16.28 -5.55
N ASP A 186 -5.49 15.89 -6.21
CA ASP A 186 -4.31 16.73 -6.45
C ASP A 186 -3.70 17.33 -5.16
N GLY A 187 -3.85 16.62 -4.02
CA GLY A 187 -3.28 17.00 -2.74
C GLY A 187 -1.78 16.70 -2.62
N ASP A 188 -1.19 17.08 -1.49
CA ASP A 188 0.21 16.74 -1.19
C ASP A 188 0.31 15.25 -0.76
N VAL A 189 0.70 14.41 -1.71
CA VAL A 189 0.84 12.97 -1.52
C VAL A 189 1.91 12.62 -0.48
N PHE A 190 3.00 13.40 -0.38
CA PHE A 190 4.04 13.16 0.63
C PHE A 190 3.52 13.46 2.05
N ALA A 191 2.80 14.56 2.22
CA ALA A 191 2.14 14.88 3.49
C ALA A 191 1.07 13.84 3.86
N ALA A 192 0.37 13.30 2.86
CA ALA A 192 -0.60 12.22 3.05
C ALA A 192 0.08 10.92 3.50
N CYS A 193 1.24 10.55 2.94
CA CYS A 193 2.04 9.40 3.41
C CYS A 193 2.47 9.57 4.87
N GLU A 194 2.96 10.76 5.27
CA GLU A 194 3.30 11.05 6.66
C GLU A 194 2.09 10.93 7.60
N THR A 195 0.95 11.46 7.17
CA THR A 195 -0.31 11.36 7.92
C THR A 195 -0.74 9.89 8.05
N ALA A 196 -0.71 9.13 6.98
CA ALA A 196 -1.07 7.71 6.98
C ALA A 196 -0.18 6.90 7.92
N MET A 197 1.15 7.08 7.85
CA MET A 197 2.09 6.43 8.76
C MET A 197 1.82 6.79 10.23
N SER A 198 1.59 8.05 10.52
CA SER A 198 1.29 8.52 11.88
C SER A 198 0.00 7.91 12.43
N GLU A 199 -1.05 7.82 11.60
CA GLU A 199 -2.32 7.22 11.97
C GLU A 199 -2.22 5.72 12.21
N ILE A 200 -1.49 5.00 11.34
CA ILE A 200 -1.24 3.56 11.50
C ILE A 200 -0.44 3.30 12.78
N GLU A 201 0.60 4.08 13.03
CA GLU A 201 1.41 3.97 14.25
C GLU A 201 0.55 4.17 15.51
N GLN A 202 -0.29 5.20 15.55
CA GLN A 202 -1.19 5.43 16.68
C GLN A 202 -2.17 4.27 16.87
N ALA A 203 -2.77 3.76 15.79
CA ALA A 203 -3.67 2.61 15.86
C ALA A 203 -2.94 1.37 16.38
N MET A 204 -1.75 1.07 15.89
CA MET A 204 -0.95 -0.06 16.37
C MET A 204 -0.61 0.06 17.85
N ARG A 205 -0.28 1.25 18.33
CA ARG A 205 -0.07 1.49 19.77
C ARG A 205 -1.33 1.18 20.59
N MET A 206 -2.51 1.65 20.13
CA MET A 206 -3.80 1.34 20.78
C MET A 206 -4.07 -0.17 20.78
N LEU A 207 -3.87 -0.84 19.66
CA LEU A 207 -4.05 -2.28 19.53
C LEU A 207 -3.17 -3.06 20.52
N VAL A 208 -1.90 -2.66 20.65
CA VAL A 208 -0.95 -3.34 21.54
C VAL A 208 -1.21 -3.00 23.01
N SER A 209 -1.35 -1.72 23.35
CA SER A 209 -1.43 -1.27 24.74
C SER A 209 -2.80 -1.48 25.39
N GLU A 210 -3.89 -1.34 24.62
CA GLU A 210 -5.24 -1.41 25.15
C GLU A 210 -5.91 -2.77 24.94
N LEU A 211 -5.58 -3.46 23.83
CA LEU A 211 -6.22 -4.70 23.42
C LEU A 211 -5.29 -5.91 23.50
N SER A 212 -4.02 -5.70 23.89
CA SER A 212 -3.00 -6.77 23.95
C SER A 212 -2.90 -7.56 22.65
N ALA A 213 -2.99 -6.86 21.51
CA ALA A 213 -2.93 -7.48 20.20
C ALA A 213 -1.65 -8.29 20.05
N ALA A 214 -1.78 -9.58 19.76
CA ALA A 214 -0.66 -10.49 19.56
C ALA A 214 -0.14 -10.48 18.13
N CYS A 215 -1.05 -10.25 17.17
CA CYS A 215 -0.77 -10.28 15.75
C CYS A 215 -1.43 -9.08 15.05
N ILE A 216 -0.62 -8.30 14.33
CA ILE A 216 -1.10 -7.18 13.51
C ILE A 216 -0.40 -7.27 12.16
N TYR A 217 -1.16 -7.16 11.08
CA TYR A 217 -0.65 -6.99 9.73
C TYR A 217 -0.99 -5.59 9.22
N VAL A 218 -0.05 -4.97 8.49
CA VAL A 218 -0.33 -3.75 7.71
C VAL A 218 0.04 -4.05 6.27
N THR A 219 -0.87 -3.73 5.35
CA THR A 219 -0.69 -3.98 3.92
C THR A 219 -1.39 -2.90 3.09
N ALA A 220 -1.26 -3.01 1.77
CA ALA A 220 -1.90 -2.15 0.79
C ALA A 220 -2.64 -2.99 -0.25
N ASP A 221 -3.63 -2.39 -0.87
CA ASP A 221 -4.35 -2.92 -2.02
C ASP A 221 -3.55 -2.75 -3.32
N HIS A 222 -2.89 -1.62 -3.50
CA HIS A 222 -1.94 -1.31 -4.58
C HIS A 222 -0.95 -0.23 -4.14
N GLY A 223 0.03 0.06 -4.99
CA GLY A 223 0.85 1.26 -4.88
C GLY A 223 0.51 2.25 -6.01
N PHE A 224 1.37 3.24 -6.27
CA PHE A 224 1.13 4.29 -7.25
C PHE A 224 2.42 4.82 -7.85
N ILE A 225 2.30 5.47 -9.00
CA ILE A 225 3.34 6.35 -9.57
C ILE A 225 2.98 7.79 -9.23
N TYR A 226 3.98 8.55 -8.82
CA TYR A 226 3.85 9.98 -8.55
C TYR A 226 5.05 10.74 -9.08
N THR A 227 4.79 11.84 -9.79
CA THR A 227 5.80 12.79 -10.27
C THR A 227 5.30 14.20 -10.00
N ARG A 228 6.12 15.06 -9.41
CA ARG A 228 5.73 16.48 -9.17
C ARG A 228 5.73 17.30 -10.44
N SER A 229 6.62 16.98 -11.37
CA SER A 229 6.72 17.68 -12.65
C SER A 229 5.56 17.33 -13.56
N PRO A 230 5.04 18.28 -14.32
CA PRO A 230 4.06 18.01 -15.36
C PRO A 230 4.58 16.96 -16.34
N LEU A 231 3.65 16.17 -16.88
CA LEU A 231 3.96 15.16 -17.88
C LEU A 231 4.32 15.78 -19.22
N GLU A 232 5.39 15.28 -19.82
CA GLU A 232 5.77 15.58 -21.18
C GLU A 232 5.03 14.70 -22.19
N GLU A 233 4.98 15.10 -23.46
CA GLU A 233 4.39 14.27 -24.52
C GLU A 233 5.12 12.93 -24.69
N THR A 234 6.43 12.90 -24.41
CA THR A 234 7.26 11.69 -24.41
C THR A 234 6.85 10.66 -23.35
N ASP A 235 6.16 11.09 -22.31
CA ASP A 235 5.67 10.22 -21.23
C ASP A 235 4.34 9.52 -21.63
N LYS A 236 3.82 9.80 -22.83
CA LYS A 236 2.55 9.26 -23.32
C LYS A 236 2.77 8.18 -24.37
N ALA A 237 2.15 7.04 -24.16
CA ALA A 237 2.07 5.98 -25.14
C ALA A 237 0.79 6.10 -25.95
N GLU A 238 0.91 6.23 -27.28
CA GLU A 238 -0.24 6.14 -28.17
C GLU A 238 -0.50 4.68 -28.49
N ARG A 239 -1.72 4.24 -28.31
CA ARG A 239 -2.17 2.94 -28.75
C ARG A 239 -3.62 3.02 -29.20
N GLU A 240 -3.84 2.51 -30.40
CA GLU A 240 -5.17 2.22 -30.91
C GLU A 240 -5.55 0.79 -30.48
N LEU A 241 -6.53 0.67 -29.58
CA LEU A 241 -7.17 -0.57 -29.24
C LEU A 241 -8.46 -0.67 -30.04
N ALA A 242 -8.76 -1.84 -30.61
CA ALA A 242 -10.00 -2.04 -31.36
C ALA A 242 -11.21 -1.78 -30.43
N ALA A 243 -12.10 -0.88 -30.81
CA ALA A 243 -13.16 -0.35 -29.95
C ALA A 243 -14.14 -1.42 -29.42
N GLY A 244 -14.29 -2.56 -30.13
CA GLY A 244 -15.17 -3.66 -29.72
C GLY A 244 -14.63 -4.56 -28.61
N ASP A 245 -13.32 -4.50 -28.33
CA ASP A 245 -12.64 -5.41 -27.42
C ASP A 245 -12.26 -4.77 -26.10
N VAL A 246 -12.49 -3.45 -25.95
CA VAL A 246 -12.09 -2.68 -24.79
C VAL A 246 -13.25 -2.57 -23.80
N LEU A 247 -13.08 -3.18 -22.63
CA LEU A 247 -14.02 -3.07 -21.51
C LEU A 247 -13.75 -1.78 -20.69
N CYS A 248 -12.49 -1.43 -20.55
CA CYS A 248 -12.07 -0.22 -19.85
C CYS A 248 -10.76 0.31 -20.41
N TYR A 249 -10.65 1.64 -20.51
CA TYR A 249 -9.43 2.31 -20.93
C TYR A 249 -9.13 3.48 -20.00
N LYS A 250 -8.03 3.37 -19.26
CA LYS A 250 -7.54 4.34 -18.29
C LYS A 250 -6.09 4.70 -18.61
N ARG A 251 -5.55 5.72 -17.94
CA ARG A 251 -4.18 6.20 -18.21
C ARG A 251 -3.09 5.17 -17.98
N ARG A 252 -3.26 4.28 -16.98
CA ARG A 252 -2.27 3.28 -16.62
C ARG A 252 -2.63 1.86 -17.04
N TYR A 253 -3.87 1.59 -17.41
CA TYR A 253 -4.29 0.27 -17.82
C TYR A 253 -5.48 0.31 -18.79
N ALA A 254 -5.62 -0.77 -19.52
CA ALA A 254 -6.84 -1.12 -20.23
C ALA A 254 -7.21 -2.57 -19.92
N VAL A 255 -8.49 -2.87 -19.82
CA VAL A 255 -8.99 -4.24 -19.78
C VAL A 255 -9.60 -4.55 -21.14
N VAL A 256 -9.10 -5.61 -21.78
CA VAL A 256 -9.49 -6.02 -23.13
C VAL A 256 -9.95 -7.48 -23.14
N ARG A 257 -10.83 -7.83 -24.11
CA ARG A 257 -11.36 -9.19 -24.24
C ARG A 257 -10.39 -10.18 -24.86
N GLU A 258 -9.37 -9.70 -25.54
CA GLU A 258 -8.34 -10.53 -26.15
C GLU A 258 -6.95 -10.05 -25.73
N ASN A 259 -6.03 -11.00 -25.56
CA ASN A 259 -4.65 -10.67 -25.24
C ASN A 259 -3.93 -10.08 -26.45
N VAL A 260 -3.58 -8.81 -26.38
CA VAL A 260 -2.92 -8.08 -27.46
C VAL A 260 -1.53 -7.68 -27.01
N SER A 261 -0.49 -8.18 -27.68
CA SER A 261 0.92 -7.84 -27.42
C SER A 261 1.43 -6.76 -28.37
N ASP A 262 2.21 -5.82 -27.85
CA ASP A 262 2.83 -4.72 -28.55
C ASP A 262 4.16 -4.38 -27.87
N GLU A 263 5.14 -3.83 -28.62
CA GLU A 263 6.46 -3.46 -28.08
C GLU A 263 6.39 -2.35 -27.02
N ARG A 264 5.37 -1.50 -27.05
CA ARG A 264 5.18 -0.36 -26.13
C ARG A 264 4.37 -0.70 -24.88
N THR A 265 3.75 -1.86 -24.84
CA THR A 265 2.85 -2.26 -23.76
C THR A 265 3.24 -3.62 -23.18
N LEU A 266 2.75 -3.88 -21.99
CA LEU A 266 2.70 -5.20 -21.38
C LEU A 266 1.25 -5.66 -21.37
N SER A 267 1.02 -6.93 -21.69
CA SER A 267 -0.31 -7.54 -21.64
C SER A 267 -0.24 -8.77 -20.77
N MET A 268 -1.12 -8.84 -19.77
CA MET A 268 -1.18 -9.93 -18.79
C MET A 268 -2.59 -10.51 -18.74
N PRO A 269 -2.76 -11.84 -18.85
CA PRO A 269 -4.06 -12.46 -18.74
C PRO A 269 -4.63 -12.29 -17.32
N LEU A 270 -5.95 -12.11 -17.22
CA LEU A 270 -6.66 -11.94 -15.97
C LEU A 270 -7.15 -13.29 -15.38
N THR A 271 -6.33 -14.32 -15.52
CA THR A 271 -6.61 -15.68 -15.02
C THR A 271 -6.92 -15.69 -13.53
N MET A 272 -6.17 -14.92 -12.73
CA MET A 272 -6.37 -14.79 -11.28
C MET A 272 -7.73 -14.18 -10.90
N LEU A 273 -8.34 -13.43 -11.82
CA LEU A 273 -9.68 -12.85 -11.65
C LEU A 273 -10.77 -13.69 -12.38
N GLY A 274 -10.47 -14.95 -12.69
CA GLY A 274 -11.41 -15.89 -13.33
C GLY A 274 -11.79 -15.52 -14.77
N ARG A 275 -10.95 -14.71 -15.45
CA ARG A 275 -11.12 -14.25 -16.82
C ARG A 275 -9.87 -14.52 -17.66
N PRO A 276 -9.52 -15.78 -17.92
CA PRO A 276 -8.31 -16.11 -18.68
C PRO A 276 -8.34 -15.58 -20.12
N GLU A 277 -9.53 -15.34 -20.66
CA GLU A 277 -9.74 -14.76 -21.99
C GLU A 277 -9.55 -13.24 -22.04
N TRP A 278 -9.59 -12.56 -20.89
CA TRP A 278 -9.35 -11.13 -20.80
C TRP A 278 -7.91 -10.83 -20.43
N ALA A 279 -7.46 -9.65 -20.83
CA ALA A 279 -6.12 -9.20 -20.47
C ALA A 279 -6.14 -7.77 -19.88
N CYS A 280 -5.23 -7.52 -18.94
CA CYS A 280 -4.83 -6.21 -18.51
C CYS A 280 -3.66 -5.75 -19.36
N VAL A 281 -3.85 -4.70 -20.13
CA VAL A 281 -2.82 -4.08 -20.98
C VAL A 281 -2.35 -2.79 -20.33
N THR A 282 -1.05 -2.65 -20.15
CA THR A 282 -0.47 -1.48 -19.50
C THR A 282 0.67 -0.90 -20.32
N PRO A 283 0.90 0.42 -20.29
CA PRO A 283 2.13 0.99 -20.84
C PRO A 283 3.34 0.51 -20.03
N ARG A 284 4.50 0.44 -20.66
CA ARG A 284 5.74 0.02 -20.01
C ARG A 284 6.25 1.11 -19.05
N GLY A 285 6.89 0.70 -17.97
CA GLY A 285 7.50 1.60 -16.99
C GLY A 285 6.50 2.62 -16.42
N ASP A 286 6.87 3.88 -16.45
CA ASP A 286 6.10 5.02 -15.97
C ASP A 286 5.29 5.73 -17.08
N LEU A 287 5.29 5.20 -18.31
CA LEU A 287 4.50 5.74 -19.42
C LEU A 287 2.99 5.66 -19.15
N ARG A 288 2.24 6.47 -19.87
CA ARG A 288 0.78 6.58 -19.73
C ARG A 288 0.09 6.52 -21.08
N PHE A 289 -1.06 5.91 -21.15
CA PHE A 289 -1.91 6.01 -22.33
C PHE A 289 -2.41 7.43 -22.51
N LYS A 290 -2.42 7.89 -23.77
CA LYS A 290 -2.94 9.21 -24.12
C LYS A 290 -4.46 9.24 -23.90
N GLN A 291 -4.91 10.16 -23.07
CA GLN A 291 -6.33 10.40 -22.80
C GLN A 291 -6.61 11.91 -22.77
N GLN A 292 -7.83 12.30 -23.14
CA GLN A 292 -8.31 13.67 -22.94
C GLN A 292 -8.51 13.95 -21.45
N GLY A 293 -8.15 15.14 -20.98
CA GLY A 293 -8.31 15.60 -19.61
C GLY A 293 -6.99 15.88 -18.89
N GLY A 294 -7.08 16.30 -17.62
CA GLY A 294 -5.96 16.80 -16.81
C GLY A 294 -4.76 15.86 -16.69
N THR A 295 -3.63 16.42 -16.35
CA THR A 295 -2.34 15.73 -16.16
C THR A 295 -2.10 15.40 -14.70
N SER A 296 -2.99 14.60 -14.04
CA SER A 296 -2.75 14.23 -12.65
C SER A 296 -1.36 13.59 -12.50
N PRO A 297 -0.55 14.05 -11.56
CA PRO A 297 0.76 13.48 -11.29
C PRO A 297 0.67 12.13 -10.58
N TYR A 298 -0.46 11.83 -9.95
CA TYR A 298 -0.76 10.60 -9.22
C TYR A 298 -1.50 9.61 -10.10
N MET A 299 -1.04 8.36 -10.12
CA MET A 299 -1.67 7.30 -10.91
C MET A 299 -1.35 5.91 -10.39
N HIS A 300 -2.30 5.01 -10.60
CA HIS A 300 -2.20 3.58 -10.34
C HIS A 300 -2.99 2.77 -11.38
N GLY A 301 -2.89 1.46 -11.35
CA GLY A 301 -3.59 0.54 -12.24
C GLY A 301 -2.68 -0.26 -13.16
N GLY A 302 -1.40 0.14 -13.26
CA GLY A 302 -0.42 -0.49 -14.14
C GLY A 302 0.41 -1.59 -13.49
N LEU A 303 1.49 -1.95 -14.19
CA LEU A 303 2.41 -3.02 -13.82
C LEU A 303 3.80 -2.51 -13.40
N SER A 304 3.98 -1.21 -13.12
CA SER A 304 5.26 -0.74 -12.61
C SER A 304 5.54 -1.34 -11.22
N LEU A 305 6.81 -1.39 -10.82
CA LEU A 305 7.19 -1.82 -9.47
C LEU A 305 6.45 -1.07 -8.39
N GLN A 306 6.30 0.25 -8.57
CA GLN A 306 5.67 1.15 -7.63
C GLN A 306 4.16 0.92 -7.47
N GLU A 307 3.51 0.36 -8.48
CA GLU A 307 2.08 0.03 -8.46
C GLU A 307 1.84 -1.41 -7.99
N LEU A 308 2.69 -2.36 -8.45
CA LEU A 308 2.48 -3.80 -8.32
C LEU A 308 3.04 -4.39 -7.03
N VAL A 309 4.16 -3.84 -6.52
CA VAL A 309 4.77 -4.36 -5.29
C VAL A 309 4.15 -3.70 -4.08
N VAL A 310 3.34 -4.48 -3.36
CA VAL A 310 2.67 -4.04 -2.14
C VAL A 310 3.37 -4.54 -0.89
N PRO A 311 3.38 -3.77 0.22
CA PRO A 311 4.01 -4.18 1.47
C PRO A 311 3.18 -5.19 2.24
N LEU A 312 3.86 -5.98 3.05
CA LEU A 312 3.29 -6.72 4.15
C LEU A 312 4.15 -6.50 5.39
N ILE A 313 3.69 -5.66 6.30
CA ILE A 313 4.27 -5.51 7.63
C ILE A 313 3.60 -6.53 8.55
N ALA A 314 4.37 -7.43 9.14
CA ALA A 314 3.91 -8.37 10.14
C ALA A 314 4.47 -7.96 11.51
N TYR A 315 3.60 -7.62 12.43
CA TYR A 315 3.93 -7.37 13.84
C TYR A 315 3.48 -8.53 14.69
N ARG A 316 4.41 -9.05 15.50
CA ARG A 316 4.16 -10.07 16.52
C ARG A 316 4.54 -9.53 17.89
N ASN A 317 3.56 -9.42 18.77
CA ASN A 317 3.81 -9.01 20.14
C ASN A 317 4.69 -10.05 20.83
N ARG A 318 5.69 -9.61 21.60
CA ARG A 318 6.63 -10.44 22.33
C ARG A 318 6.71 -9.95 23.77
N LYS A 319 6.72 -10.90 24.71
CA LYS A 319 6.93 -10.62 26.13
C LYS A 319 8.42 -10.63 26.46
N ALA A 320 8.79 -9.97 27.54
CA ALA A 320 10.16 -10.01 28.07
C ALA A 320 10.65 -11.47 28.21
N GLY A 321 11.86 -11.73 27.74
CA GLY A 321 12.47 -13.05 27.70
C GLY A 321 12.15 -13.91 26.47
N GLN A 322 11.24 -13.49 25.60
CA GLN A 322 10.98 -14.20 24.35
C GLN A 322 11.92 -13.72 23.23
N LYS A 323 12.29 -14.64 22.32
CA LYS A 323 13.08 -14.29 21.10
C LYS A 323 12.34 -13.23 20.29
N GLY A 324 13.06 -12.14 19.95
CA GLY A 324 12.49 -11.00 19.22
C GLY A 324 11.81 -9.95 20.10
N TYR A 325 11.86 -10.07 21.44
CA TYR A 325 11.46 -8.98 22.32
C TYR A 325 12.49 -7.86 22.25
N ARG A 326 12.00 -6.62 22.11
CA ARG A 326 12.81 -5.39 22.19
C ARG A 326 12.33 -4.58 23.38
N ALA A 327 13.21 -4.33 24.34
CA ALA A 327 12.92 -3.39 25.41
C ALA A 327 12.93 -1.98 24.85
N ILE A 328 11.85 -1.24 25.07
CA ILE A 328 11.81 0.20 24.74
C ILE A 328 12.20 0.92 26.00
N THR A 329 13.39 1.47 26.03
CA THR A 329 13.88 2.36 27.09
C THR A 329 13.82 3.81 26.60
N LYS A 330 13.38 4.70 27.46
CA LYS A 330 13.51 6.14 27.19
C LYS A 330 14.97 6.52 27.42
N ALA A 331 15.57 7.15 26.42
CA ALA A 331 16.88 7.76 26.63
C ALA A 331 16.77 8.99 27.52
N ASP A 332 17.66 9.10 28.50
CA ASP A 332 17.79 10.33 29.27
C ASP A 332 18.54 11.37 28.46
N ILE A 333 17.84 12.45 28.15
CA ILE A 333 18.36 13.55 27.34
C ILE A 333 18.59 14.76 28.24
N VAL A 334 19.79 15.28 28.23
CA VAL A 334 20.17 16.52 28.95
C VAL A 334 20.41 17.64 27.96
N LEU A 335 19.78 18.79 28.19
CA LEU A 335 20.07 19.99 27.42
C LEU A 335 21.46 20.55 27.88
N LEU A 336 22.39 20.60 26.93
CA LEU A 336 23.70 21.22 27.16
C LEU A 336 23.60 22.71 26.89
N GLY A 337 23.91 23.52 27.86
CA GLY A 337 23.99 24.97 27.75
C GLY A 337 23.33 25.69 28.93
N GLU A 338 24.00 26.72 29.43
CA GLU A 338 23.54 27.53 30.57
C GLU A 338 22.58 28.66 30.15
N ASN A 339 22.64 29.10 28.89
CA ASN A 339 21.82 30.19 28.38
C ASN A 339 20.40 29.75 28.05
N ARG A 340 19.45 30.18 28.88
CA ARG A 340 18.01 29.94 28.71
C ARG A 340 17.26 31.09 28.05
N THR A 341 18.00 32.13 27.58
CA THR A 341 17.40 33.32 26.98
C THR A 341 17.66 33.33 25.49
N ILE A 342 16.59 33.35 24.69
CA ILE A 342 16.65 33.46 23.24
C ILE A 342 16.62 34.93 22.87
N SER A 343 17.75 35.47 22.34
CA SER A 343 17.88 36.87 21.93
C SER A 343 17.92 37.07 20.41
N ASN A 344 18.01 36.01 19.62
CA ASN A 344 18.11 36.04 18.16
C ASN A 344 17.05 35.16 17.50
N GLY A 345 16.73 35.47 16.24
CA GLY A 345 15.75 34.70 15.45
C GLY A 345 16.18 33.28 15.04
N ILE A 346 17.47 32.93 15.22
CA ILE A 346 18.02 31.58 15.04
C ILE A 346 18.69 31.16 16.33
N PHE A 347 18.34 30.00 16.85
CA PHE A 347 18.81 29.51 18.13
C PHE A 347 19.13 28.01 18.01
N THR A 348 20.28 27.60 18.52
CA THR A 348 20.72 26.20 18.51
C THR A 348 20.60 25.62 19.92
N LEU A 349 19.83 24.52 20.04
CA LEU A 349 19.77 23.70 21.23
C LEU A 349 20.67 22.48 21.05
N VAL A 350 21.58 22.25 21.97
CA VAL A 350 22.43 21.05 21.97
C VAL A 350 21.95 20.13 23.08
N PHE A 351 21.55 18.91 22.65
CA PHE A 351 21.14 17.86 23.57
C PHE A 351 22.22 16.81 23.66
N TYR A 352 22.42 16.25 24.84
CA TYR A 352 23.30 15.13 25.08
C TYR A 352 22.49 13.94 25.58
N GLN A 353 22.65 12.81 24.94
CA GLN A 353 22.10 11.54 25.38
C GLN A 353 23.14 10.83 26.23
N GLN A 354 22.79 10.51 27.47
CA GLN A 354 23.73 9.95 28.45
C GLN A 354 24.05 8.47 28.19
N GLU A 355 23.11 7.72 27.60
CA GLU A 355 23.28 6.29 27.32
C GLU A 355 23.12 6.01 25.82
N ALA A 356 23.91 5.10 25.28
CA ALA A 356 23.73 4.63 23.92
C ALA A 356 22.44 3.79 23.81
N CYS A 357 21.63 4.05 22.77
CA CYS A 357 20.42 3.26 22.47
C CYS A 357 20.76 1.97 21.73
#